data_eb689dcdb1e7f19445e919b08ec562d7
#
_entry.id   eb689dcdb1e7f19445e919b08ec562d7
#
_cell.length_a   1.000
_cell.length_b   1.000
_cell.length_c   1.000
_cell.angle_alpha   90.00
_cell.angle_beta   90.00
_cell.angle_gamma   90.00
#
_symmetry.space_group_name_H-M   'P 1'
#
loop_
_entity.id
_entity.type
_entity.pdbx_description
1 polymer ?
#
loop_
_entity_poly.entity_id
_entity_poly.type
_entity_poly.pdbx_seq_one_letter_code
_entity_poly.pdbx_strand_id
1 'polypeptide(L)'
;MAIGQVMVNFAARYGVDVETCLMGTGIREAQLHEADVLIERHQEMRLIENLILALPEVPALGFELGLQYNVSTFGIWGFALRISRTLHEAFDFAIRYLPLSTAYCRFATWSDAEEFAVSADPDAIPQHLRQFLLERDTATGIHLFRELGLSGIPIKRIEYQGRAPDHAARIESLCGVAPRYGCPRNAIVLRRQDAEMLLPMYDPHLVRLLEDQCRAQLERRQVAGVAGQVRQLILGPLGLVASIEAVAQQLAMAPRSLRRRLEEEKTSFRDLVDTERRQLAVQLLTGTEMKLDEMALQLGYSDTASFTRAFRRWFDRAPGEYRKARGR
;
A
#
# COMPACT_ATOMS: atom_id res chain seq x y z
N MET A 1 -12.73 -5.53 -6.65
CA MET A 1 -13.40 -5.99 -5.41
C MET A 1 -13.20 -7.44 -5.01
N ALA A 2 -12.27 -8.17 -5.63
CA ALA A 2 -12.00 -9.58 -5.28
C ALA A 2 -11.75 -9.83 -3.79
N ILE A 3 -11.14 -8.88 -3.10
CA ILE A 3 -10.74 -8.98 -1.69
C ILE A 3 -11.95 -9.08 -0.75
N GLY A 4 -12.94 -8.19 -0.88
CA GLY A 4 -14.17 -8.24 -0.09
C GLY A 4 -14.98 -9.51 -0.34
N GLN A 5 -15.02 -9.96 -1.60
CA GLN A 5 -15.68 -11.21 -1.98
C GLN A 5 -15.01 -12.43 -1.32
N VAL A 6 -13.67 -12.47 -1.24
CA VAL A 6 -12.96 -13.55 -0.56
C VAL A 6 -13.36 -13.61 0.92
N MET A 7 -13.45 -12.46 1.61
CA MET A 7 -13.86 -12.40 3.01
C MET A 7 -15.29 -12.91 3.21
N VAL A 8 -16.24 -12.46 2.39
CA VAL A 8 -17.64 -12.88 2.46
C VAL A 8 -17.79 -14.38 2.14
N ASN A 9 -17.11 -14.87 1.10
CA ASN A 9 -17.11 -16.29 0.76
C ASN A 9 -16.50 -17.15 1.86
N PHE A 10 -15.47 -16.64 2.53
CA PHE A 10 -14.89 -17.33 3.68
C PHE A 10 -15.89 -17.41 4.85
N ALA A 11 -16.54 -16.32 5.19
CA ALA A 11 -17.55 -16.26 6.25
C ALA A 11 -18.73 -17.20 5.97
N ALA A 12 -19.19 -17.28 4.73
CA ALA A 12 -20.27 -18.15 4.30
C ALA A 12 -20.00 -19.65 4.57
N ARG A 13 -18.73 -20.09 4.55
CA ARG A 13 -18.34 -21.48 4.90
C ARG A 13 -18.64 -21.82 6.36
N TYR A 14 -18.73 -20.81 7.21
CA TYR A 14 -19.06 -20.93 8.63
C TYR A 14 -20.52 -20.54 8.92
N GLY A 15 -21.35 -20.37 7.87
CA GLY A 15 -22.77 -20.06 8.02
C GLY A 15 -23.08 -18.58 8.31
N VAL A 16 -22.10 -17.68 8.17
CA VAL A 16 -22.33 -16.24 8.30
C VAL A 16 -22.82 -15.68 6.97
N ASP A 17 -23.96 -14.99 6.99
CA ASP A 17 -24.55 -14.38 5.80
C ASP A 17 -23.83 -13.09 5.37
N VAL A 18 -24.09 -12.68 4.14
CA VAL A 18 -23.47 -11.49 3.53
C VAL A 18 -23.91 -10.20 4.24
N GLU A 19 -25.14 -10.13 4.72
CA GLU A 19 -25.68 -8.95 5.40
C GLU A 19 -24.92 -8.69 6.70
N THR A 20 -24.67 -9.73 7.48
CA THR A 20 -23.84 -9.68 8.71
C THR A 20 -22.42 -9.19 8.39
N CYS A 21 -21.81 -9.71 7.34
CA CYS A 21 -20.47 -9.27 6.92
C CYS A 21 -20.44 -7.79 6.53
N LEU A 22 -21.47 -7.31 5.82
CA LEU A 22 -21.52 -5.94 5.27
C LEU A 22 -22.12 -4.90 6.21
N MET A 23 -22.59 -5.29 7.38
CA MET A 23 -23.26 -4.40 8.33
C MET A 23 -22.42 -3.16 8.66
N GLY A 24 -22.95 -1.96 8.39
CA GLY A 24 -22.29 -0.70 8.69
C GLY A 24 -21.05 -0.37 7.85
N THR A 25 -20.74 -1.17 6.82
CA THR A 25 -19.61 -0.91 5.91
C THR A 25 -19.92 0.13 4.85
N GLY A 26 -21.20 0.33 4.52
CA GLY A 26 -21.62 1.12 3.36
C GLY A 26 -21.35 0.44 2.01
N ILE A 27 -20.93 -0.82 2.01
CA ILE A 27 -20.73 -1.65 0.80
C ILE A 27 -22.06 -2.34 0.49
N ARG A 28 -22.51 -2.25 -0.75
CA ARG A 28 -23.65 -3.02 -1.25
C ARG A 28 -23.17 -4.35 -1.80
N GLU A 29 -23.92 -5.43 -1.61
CA GLU A 29 -23.56 -6.77 -2.09
C GLU A 29 -23.23 -6.77 -3.60
N ALA A 30 -24.03 -6.09 -4.42
CA ALA A 30 -23.77 -5.97 -5.85
C ALA A 30 -22.36 -5.44 -6.18
N GLN A 31 -21.83 -4.53 -5.36
CA GLN A 31 -20.50 -3.96 -5.55
C GLN A 31 -19.38 -4.99 -5.33
N LEU A 32 -19.60 -6.08 -4.59
CA LEU A 32 -18.61 -7.16 -4.41
C LEU A 32 -18.28 -7.86 -5.73
N HIS A 33 -19.19 -7.86 -6.69
CA HIS A 33 -19.03 -8.51 -8.00
C HIS A 33 -18.50 -7.57 -9.08
N GLU A 34 -18.37 -6.27 -8.79
CA GLU A 34 -17.89 -5.28 -9.74
C GLU A 34 -16.36 -5.18 -9.69
N ALA A 35 -15.69 -5.46 -10.82
CA ALA A 35 -14.21 -5.50 -10.88
C ALA A 35 -13.53 -4.16 -10.57
N ASP A 36 -14.16 -3.04 -10.99
CA ASP A 36 -13.55 -1.71 -10.95
C ASP A 36 -13.91 -0.89 -9.71
N VAL A 37 -14.76 -1.40 -8.83
CA VAL A 37 -15.15 -0.71 -7.60
C VAL A 37 -14.07 -0.91 -6.54
N LEU A 38 -13.49 0.18 -6.08
CA LEU A 38 -12.55 0.18 -4.95
C LEU A 38 -13.33 0.29 -3.64
N ILE A 39 -12.95 -0.53 -2.66
CA ILE A 39 -13.40 -0.38 -1.27
C ILE A 39 -12.44 0.57 -0.56
N GLU A 40 -12.98 1.53 0.16
CA GLU A 40 -12.16 2.40 0.99
C GLU A 40 -11.64 1.64 2.22
N ARG A 41 -10.46 2.05 2.72
CA ARG A 41 -9.80 1.39 3.85
C ARG A 41 -10.72 1.24 5.07
N HIS A 42 -11.50 2.27 5.41
CA HIS A 42 -12.41 2.21 6.56
C HIS A 42 -13.56 1.21 6.37
N GLN A 43 -14.04 1.03 5.13
CA GLN A 43 -15.06 0.05 4.79
C GLN A 43 -14.53 -1.38 4.93
N GLU A 44 -13.32 -1.63 4.45
CA GLU A 44 -12.66 -2.92 4.60
C GLU A 44 -12.38 -3.23 6.07
N MET A 45 -11.89 -2.26 6.84
CA MET A 45 -11.68 -2.45 8.29
C MET A 45 -12.97 -2.81 9.01
N ARG A 46 -14.09 -2.16 8.68
CA ARG A 46 -15.39 -2.49 9.25
C ARG A 46 -15.86 -3.90 8.88
N LEU A 47 -15.63 -4.33 7.64
CA LEU A 47 -15.89 -5.70 7.20
C LEU A 47 -15.07 -6.72 8.01
N ILE A 48 -13.79 -6.41 8.26
CA ILE A 48 -12.90 -7.25 9.09
C ILE A 48 -13.40 -7.33 10.54
N GLU A 49 -13.82 -6.20 11.13
CA GLU A 49 -14.40 -6.17 12.47
C GLU A 49 -15.66 -7.04 12.57
N ASN A 50 -16.56 -6.93 11.58
CA ASN A 50 -17.76 -7.75 11.52
C ASN A 50 -17.42 -9.26 11.42
N LEU A 51 -16.39 -9.60 10.62
CA LEU A 51 -15.91 -10.98 10.49
C LEU A 51 -15.38 -11.54 11.82
N ILE A 52 -14.57 -10.77 12.53
CA ILE A 52 -14.02 -11.15 13.84
C ILE A 52 -15.14 -11.35 14.86
N LEU A 53 -16.13 -10.47 14.86
CA LEU A 53 -17.30 -10.57 15.78
C LEU A 53 -18.19 -11.75 15.45
N ALA A 54 -18.34 -12.11 14.16
CA ALA A 54 -19.20 -13.21 13.74
C ALA A 54 -18.54 -14.60 13.92
N LEU A 55 -17.20 -14.65 13.96
CA LEU A 55 -16.43 -15.91 13.97
C LEU A 55 -15.43 -16.00 15.15
N PRO A 56 -15.85 -15.74 16.40
CA PRO A 56 -14.94 -15.72 17.55
C PRO A 56 -14.35 -17.10 17.86
N GLU A 57 -15.02 -18.18 17.46
CA GLU A 57 -14.61 -19.57 17.75
C GLU A 57 -13.65 -20.15 16.69
N VAL A 58 -13.38 -19.42 15.60
CA VAL A 58 -12.47 -19.91 14.56
C VAL A 58 -11.02 -19.63 14.98
N PRO A 59 -10.24 -20.67 15.29
CA PRO A 59 -8.87 -20.50 15.76
C PRO A 59 -7.99 -20.01 14.61
N ALA A 60 -7.11 -19.03 14.89
CA ALA A 60 -6.23 -18.42 13.90
C ALA A 60 -7.00 -17.81 12.70
N LEU A 61 -8.14 -17.16 12.97
CA LEU A 61 -9.04 -16.63 11.96
C LEU A 61 -8.32 -15.77 10.92
N GLY A 62 -7.41 -14.86 11.34
CA GLY A 62 -6.61 -14.06 10.44
C GLY A 62 -5.74 -14.91 9.52
N PHE A 63 -5.09 -15.92 10.06
CA PHE A 63 -4.23 -16.82 9.30
C PHE A 63 -5.03 -17.68 8.32
N GLU A 64 -6.16 -18.25 8.75
CA GLU A 64 -7.08 -19.04 7.91
C GLU A 64 -7.58 -18.21 6.72
N LEU A 65 -7.99 -16.96 6.98
CA LEU A 65 -8.43 -16.04 5.93
C LEU A 65 -7.27 -15.69 4.98
N GLY A 66 -6.07 -15.43 5.51
CA GLY A 66 -4.90 -15.08 4.71
C GLY A 66 -4.53 -16.14 3.68
N LEU A 67 -4.75 -17.41 3.99
CA LEU A 67 -4.56 -18.53 3.06
C LEU A 67 -5.58 -18.61 1.92
N GLN A 68 -6.66 -17.82 1.95
CA GLN A 68 -7.65 -17.76 0.87
C GLN A 68 -7.25 -16.80 -0.26
N TYR A 69 -6.29 -15.90 0.00
CA TYR A 69 -5.82 -14.94 -0.99
C TYR A 69 -4.74 -15.59 -1.87
N ASN A 70 -4.95 -15.57 -3.16
CA ASN A 70 -4.05 -16.15 -4.15
C ASN A 70 -3.56 -15.10 -5.17
N VAL A 71 -2.65 -15.46 -6.05
CA VAL A 71 -2.11 -14.56 -7.08
C VAL A 71 -3.22 -13.88 -7.88
N SER A 72 -4.29 -14.61 -8.26
CA SER A 72 -5.39 -14.05 -9.05
C SER A 72 -6.24 -13.03 -8.27
N THR A 73 -6.30 -13.15 -6.94
CA THR A 73 -7.01 -12.17 -6.08
C THR A 73 -6.47 -10.76 -6.24
N PHE A 74 -5.18 -10.65 -6.51
CA PHE A 74 -4.48 -9.37 -6.63
C PHE A 74 -4.31 -8.88 -8.08
N GLY A 75 -4.88 -9.61 -9.05
CA GLY A 75 -4.86 -9.21 -10.46
C GLY A 75 -3.45 -8.97 -10.99
N ILE A 76 -3.24 -7.84 -11.66
CA ILE A 76 -1.97 -7.50 -12.32
C ILE A 76 -0.78 -7.55 -11.35
N TRP A 77 -0.93 -7.05 -10.12
CA TRP A 77 0.11 -7.08 -9.11
C TRP A 77 0.53 -8.51 -8.76
N GLY A 78 -0.44 -9.40 -8.51
CA GLY A 78 -0.15 -10.81 -8.22
C GLY A 78 0.52 -11.54 -9.40
N PHE A 79 0.07 -11.28 -10.63
CA PHE A 79 0.71 -11.86 -11.83
C PHE A 79 2.13 -11.35 -12.03
N ALA A 80 2.43 -10.07 -11.73
CA ALA A 80 3.77 -9.53 -11.81
C ALA A 80 4.74 -10.24 -10.85
N LEU A 81 4.28 -10.60 -9.64
CA LEU A 81 5.08 -11.41 -8.72
C LEU A 81 5.44 -12.77 -9.33
N ARG A 82 4.48 -13.42 -9.99
CA ARG A 82 4.65 -14.77 -10.54
C ARG A 82 5.66 -14.85 -11.67
N ILE A 83 5.82 -13.78 -12.44
CA ILE A 83 6.76 -13.69 -13.56
C ILE A 83 8.06 -12.97 -13.23
N SER A 84 8.25 -12.55 -11.98
CA SER A 84 9.51 -11.97 -11.50
C SER A 84 10.67 -12.96 -11.67
N ARG A 85 11.90 -12.47 -11.71
CA ARG A 85 13.08 -13.29 -11.95
C ARG A 85 13.38 -14.21 -10.78
N THR A 86 13.43 -13.67 -9.58
CA THR A 86 13.70 -14.40 -8.34
C THR A 86 12.63 -14.07 -7.31
N LEU A 87 12.58 -14.82 -6.22
CA LEU A 87 11.69 -14.53 -5.11
C LEU A 87 12.06 -13.21 -4.43
N HIS A 88 13.34 -12.92 -4.32
CA HIS A 88 13.85 -11.65 -3.80
C HIS A 88 13.31 -10.46 -4.64
N GLU A 89 13.48 -10.52 -5.96
CA GLU A 89 12.95 -9.49 -6.86
C GLU A 89 11.42 -9.38 -6.81
N ALA A 90 10.71 -10.50 -6.65
CA ALA A 90 9.25 -10.53 -6.48
C ALA A 90 8.84 -9.76 -5.21
N PHE A 91 9.59 -9.88 -4.10
CA PHE A 91 9.31 -9.12 -2.89
C PHE A 91 9.60 -7.64 -3.01
N ASP A 92 10.72 -7.27 -3.61
CA ASP A 92 11.03 -5.87 -3.84
C ASP A 92 9.95 -5.21 -4.71
N PHE A 93 9.46 -5.94 -5.72
CA PHE A 93 8.31 -5.53 -6.52
C PHE A 93 7.03 -5.43 -5.65
N ALA A 94 6.75 -6.46 -4.85
CA ALA A 94 5.58 -6.50 -3.98
C ALA A 94 5.52 -5.28 -3.04
N ILE A 95 6.63 -4.94 -2.40
CA ILE A 95 6.74 -3.81 -1.48
C ILE A 95 6.58 -2.48 -2.22
N ARG A 96 7.20 -2.34 -3.40
CA ARG A 96 7.11 -1.13 -4.23
C ARG A 96 5.68 -0.80 -4.62
N TYR A 97 4.90 -1.81 -4.97
CA TYR A 97 3.50 -1.67 -5.40
C TYR A 97 2.50 -2.17 -4.35
N LEU A 98 2.90 -2.23 -3.07
CA LEU A 98 2.08 -2.71 -1.96
C LEU A 98 0.67 -2.07 -1.86
N PRO A 99 0.48 -0.77 -2.17
CA PRO A 99 -0.86 -0.17 -2.18
C PRO A 99 -1.84 -0.80 -3.17
N LEU A 100 -1.38 -1.63 -4.12
CA LEU A 100 -2.25 -2.41 -5.00
C LEU A 100 -2.77 -3.70 -4.36
N SER A 101 -2.19 -4.11 -3.23
CA SER A 101 -2.63 -5.26 -2.43
C SER A 101 -3.63 -4.85 -1.35
N THR A 102 -3.97 -5.79 -0.46
CA THR A 102 -4.79 -5.57 0.74
C THR A 102 -3.96 -5.54 2.02
N ALA A 103 -2.65 -5.45 1.92
CA ALA A 103 -1.77 -5.49 3.07
C ALA A 103 -1.91 -4.24 3.95
N TYR A 104 -1.98 -4.46 5.26
CA TYR A 104 -2.06 -3.39 6.27
C TYR A 104 -0.75 -3.21 7.02
N CYS A 105 0.06 -4.26 7.12
CA CYS A 105 1.41 -4.17 7.66
C CYS A 105 2.32 -3.39 6.72
N ARG A 106 3.32 -2.72 7.28
CA ARG A 106 4.47 -2.23 6.50
C ARG A 106 5.47 -3.36 6.34
N PHE A 107 5.95 -3.56 5.13
CA PHE A 107 6.90 -4.62 4.83
C PHE A 107 8.27 -4.06 4.49
N ALA A 108 9.31 -4.81 4.86
CA ALA A 108 10.68 -4.56 4.45
C ALA A 108 11.41 -5.88 4.23
N THR A 109 12.35 -5.90 3.28
CA THR A 109 13.25 -7.02 3.06
C THR A 109 14.55 -6.82 3.83
N TRP A 110 15.16 -7.92 4.25
CA TRP A 110 16.47 -7.96 4.83
C TRP A 110 17.20 -9.23 4.35
N SER A 111 18.50 -9.14 4.10
CA SER A 111 19.30 -10.31 3.74
C SER A 111 20.73 -10.20 4.31
N ASP A 112 21.29 -11.34 4.64
CA ASP A 112 22.71 -11.52 4.94
C ASP A 112 23.32 -12.62 4.05
N ALA A 113 24.45 -13.22 4.47
CA ALA A 113 25.13 -14.26 3.70
C ALA A 113 24.30 -15.55 3.58
N GLU A 114 23.45 -15.87 4.57
CA GLU A 114 22.73 -17.14 4.67
C GLU A 114 21.21 -17.01 4.53
N GLU A 115 20.66 -15.86 4.91
CA GLU A 115 19.22 -15.67 5.08
C GLU A 115 18.68 -14.50 4.27
N PHE A 116 17.44 -14.68 3.85
CA PHE A 116 16.57 -13.64 3.32
C PHE A 116 15.32 -13.59 4.19
N ALA A 117 14.90 -12.42 4.60
CA ALA A 117 13.71 -12.25 5.42
C ALA A 117 12.81 -11.14 4.89
N VAL A 118 11.51 -11.35 5.04
CA VAL A 118 10.47 -10.33 4.84
C VAL A 118 9.86 -10.03 6.19
N SER A 119 10.10 -8.83 6.69
CA SER A 119 9.54 -8.35 7.96
C SER A 119 8.22 -7.64 7.75
N ALA A 120 7.32 -7.77 8.73
CA ALA A 120 6.01 -7.14 8.76
C ALA A 120 5.86 -6.30 10.05
N ASP A 121 5.62 -4.99 9.89
CA ASP A 121 5.40 -4.07 11.00
C ASP A 121 3.92 -3.67 11.07
N PRO A 122 3.19 -4.08 12.12
CA PRO A 122 1.78 -3.80 12.30
C PRO A 122 1.49 -2.49 13.08
N ASP A 123 2.47 -1.67 13.42
CA ASP A 123 2.31 -0.55 14.35
C ASP A 123 1.31 0.53 13.89
N ALA A 124 1.15 0.66 12.57
CA ALA A 124 0.14 1.57 11.98
C ALA A 124 -1.30 1.03 12.05
N ILE A 125 -1.49 -0.22 12.48
CA ILE A 125 -2.79 -0.89 12.58
C ILE A 125 -3.40 -0.62 13.96
N PRO A 126 -4.73 -0.34 14.05
CA PRO A 126 -5.42 -0.26 15.33
C PRO A 126 -5.16 -1.48 16.22
N GLN A 127 -4.90 -1.27 17.50
CA GLN A 127 -4.42 -2.32 18.42
C GLN A 127 -5.31 -3.58 18.43
N HIS A 128 -6.63 -3.41 18.36
CA HIS A 128 -7.59 -4.51 18.40
C HIS A 128 -7.60 -5.37 17.12
N LEU A 129 -7.02 -4.87 16.01
CA LEU A 129 -6.92 -5.59 14.73
C LEU A 129 -5.51 -6.10 14.42
N ARG A 130 -4.51 -5.70 15.22
CA ARG A 130 -3.09 -5.97 14.91
C ARG A 130 -2.78 -7.44 14.75
N GLN A 131 -3.21 -8.28 15.69
CA GLN A 131 -2.93 -9.72 15.64
C GLN A 131 -3.60 -10.35 14.41
N PHE A 132 -4.88 -10.08 14.21
CA PHE A 132 -5.63 -10.61 13.06
C PHE A 132 -4.97 -10.22 11.73
N LEU A 133 -4.66 -8.94 11.54
CA LEU A 133 -4.10 -8.43 10.29
C LEU A 133 -2.65 -8.87 10.07
N LEU A 134 -1.85 -8.96 11.13
CA LEU A 134 -0.50 -9.51 11.05
C LEU A 134 -0.52 -11.00 10.63
N GLU A 135 -1.39 -11.79 11.23
CA GLU A 135 -1.57 -13.21 10.88
C GLU A 135 -2.07 -13.36 9.44
N ARG A 136 -3.07 -12.55 9.04
CA ARG A 136 -3.61 -12.55 7.68
C ARG A 136 -2.54 -12.19 6.64
N ASP A 137 -1.80 -11.13 6.87
CA ASP A 137 -0.78 -10.65 5.94
C ASP A 137 0.39 -11.65 5.84
N THR A 138 0.78 -12.26 6.98
CA THR A 138 1.79 -13.34 7.02
C THR A 138 1.33 -14.56 6.22
N ALA A 139 0.10 -15.02 6.46
CA ALA A 139 -0.46 -16.19 5.78
C ALA A 139 -0.61 -15.95 4.28
N THR A 140 -1.04 -14.73 3.89
CA THR A 140 -1.11 -14.33 2.47
C THR A 140 0.26 -14.40 1.82
N GLY A 141 1.30 -13.87 2.48
CA GLY A 141 2.67 -13.95 1.98
C GLY A 141 3.13 -15.40 1.79
N ILE A 142 2.89 -16.27 2.77
CA ILE A 142 3.20 -17.70 2.70
C ILE A 142 2.47 -18.39 1.55
N HIS A 143 1.18 -18.10 1.38
CA HIS A 143 0.38 -18.70 0.31
C HIS A 143 0.86 -18.26 -1.07
N LEU A 144 1.12 -16.96 -1.25
CA LEU A 144 1.69 -16.44 -2.49
C LEU A 144 3.02 -17.11 -2.83
N PHE A 145 3.91 -17.33 -1.85
CA PHE A 145 5.18 -18.07 -2.09
C PHE A 145 4.93 -19.44 -2.67
N ARG A 146 3.97 -20.17 -2.14
CA ARG A 146 3.62 -21.51 -2.63
C ARG A 146 3.11 -21.46 -4.06
N GLU A 147 2.36 -20.45 -4.43
CA GLU A 147 1.80 -20.28 -5.77
C GLU A 147 2.82 -19.78 -6.81
N LEU A 148 3.89 -19.10 -6.41
CA LEU A 148 4.93 -18.65 -7.35
C LEU A 148 5.68 -19.80 -8.04
N GLY A 149 5.19 -21.02 -7.91
CA GLY A 149 5.77 -22.22 -8.52
C GLY A 149 6.82 -22.87 -7.64
N LEU A 150 6.86 -22.49 -6.40
CA LEU A 150 7.84 -22.87 -5.42
C LEU A 150 7.26 -23.86 -4.41
N SER A 151 6.41 -24.75 -4.87
CA SER A 151 6.01 -25.92 -4.10
C SER A 151 7.29 -26.67 -3.68
N GLY A 152 7.79 -26.33 -2.48
CA GLY A 152 9.05 -26.91 -1.98
C GLY A 152 10.11 -25.92 -1.51
N ILE A 153 9.95 -24.59 -1.65
CA ILE A 153 10.85 -23.68 -0.91
C ILE A 153 10.47 -23.76 0.57
N PRO A 154 11.35 -24.34 1.39
CA PRO A 154 11.10 -24.44 2.81
C PRO A 154 11.19 -23.07 3.45
N ILE A 155 10.11 -22.63 4.10
CA ILE A 155 10.20 -21.56 5.07
C ILE A 155 11.13 -22.04 6.19
N LYS A 156 12.22 -21.32 6.42
CA LYS A 156 13.19 -21.68 7.46
C LYS A 156 12.59 -21.47 8.84
N ARG A 157 11.88 -20.35 9.05
CA ARG A 157 11.15 -20.04 10.27
C ARG A 157 10.16 -18.88 10.06
N ILE A 158 9.19 -18.80 10.94
CA ILE A 158 8.29 -17.67 11.11
C ILE A 158 8.55 -17.07 12.48
N GLU A 159 8.73 -15.77 12.55
CA GLU A 159 9.04 -15.02 13.76
C GLU A 159 7.89 -14.05 14.08
N TYR A 160 7.45 -14.03 15.35
CA TYR A 160 6.51 -13.06 15.87
C TYR A 160 7.04 -12.38 17.13
N GLN A 161 6.88 -11.06 17.23
CA GLN A 161 7.29 -10.27 18.40
C GLN A 161 6.43 -10.58 19.63
N GLY A 162 5.14 -10.86 19.40
CA GLY A 162 4.17 -11.11 20.46
C GLY A 162 4.39 -12.43 21.22
N ARG A 163 3.56 -12.65 22.23
CA ARG A 163 3.47 -13.95 22.92
C ARG A 163 2.71 -14.94 22.03
N ALA A 164 2.98 -16.23 22.25
CA ALA A 164 2.24 -17.28 21.57
C ALA A 164 0.72 -17.16 21.91
N PRO A 165 -0.14 -17.06 20.90
CA PRO A 165 -1.58 -17.12 21.12
C PRO A 165 -2.02 -18.58 21.39
N ASP A 166 -3.21 -18.76 21.95
CA ASP A 166 -3.75 -20.09 22.25
C ASP A 166 -3.88 -20.96 20.99
N HIS A 167 -4.05 -20.34 19.83
CA HIS A 167 -4.15 -21.00 18.53
C HIS A 167 -2.81 -21.22 17.81
N ALA A 168 -1.66 -21.06 18.47
CA ALA A 168 -0.33 -21.21 17.83
C ALA A 168 -0.14 -22.57 17.13
N ALA A 169 -0.63 -23.66 17.74
CA ALA A 169 -0.59 -25.00 17.15
C ALA A 169 -1.41 -25.10 15.84
N ARG A 170 -2.48 -24.31 15.72
CA ARG A 170 -3.26 -24.24 14.49
C ARG A 170 -2.46 -23.59 13.36
N ILE A 171 -1.75 -22.48 13.64
CA ILE A 171 -0.87 -21.83 12.65
C ILE A 171 0.18 -22.83 12.16
N GLU A 172 0.85 -23.56 13.06
CA GLU A 172 1.81 -24.59 12.69
C GLU A 172 1.19 -25.65 11.76
N SER A 173 0.01 -26.15 12.08
CA SER A 173 -0.69 -27.15 11.26
C SER A 173 -1.02 -26.63 9.85
N LEU A 174 -1.29 -25.35 9.70
CA LEU A 174 -1.65 -24.71 8.42
C LEU A 174 -0.44 -24.41 7.53
N CYS A 175 0.68 -24.01 8.13
CA CYS A 175 1.86 -23.62 7.37
C CYS A 175 2.98 -24.67 7.35
N GLY A 176 2.92 -25.68 8.21
CA GLY A 176 3.93 -26.74 8.31
C GLY A 176 5.24 -26.33 8.99
N VAL A 177 5.25 -25.15 9.65
CA VAL A 177 6.40 -24.60 10.36
C VAL A 177 5.92 -24.04 11.69
N ALA A 178 6.52 -24.48 12.80
CA ALA A 178 6.21 -23.93 14.12
C ALA A 178 6.69 -22.47 14.22
N PRO A 179 5.77 -21.49 14.44
CA PRO A 179 6.17 -20.11 14.64
C PRO A 179 6.97 -19.93 15.93
N ARG A 180 7.95 -19.02 15.91
CA ARG A 180 8.70 -18.57 17.08
C ARG A 180 8.12 -17.27 17.59
N TYR A 181 7.87 -17.19 18.89
CA TYR A 181 7.29 -16.02 19.55
C TYR A 181 8.31 -15.33 20.46
N GLY A 182 8.05 -14.08 20.84
CA GLY A 182 8.99 -13.27 21.62
C GLY A 182 10.25 -12.86 20.84
N CYS A 183 10.17 -12.87 19.53
CA CYS A 183 11.27 -12.48 18.65
C CYS A 183 11.41 -10.96 18.54
N PRO A 184 12.57 -10.42 18.10
CA PRO A 184 12.76 -8.97 17.97
C PRO A 184 11.92 -8.35 16.85
N ARG A 185 11.37 -9.15 15.93
CA ARG A 185 10.56 -8.69 14.77
C ARG A 185 9.52 -9.73 14.38
N ASN A 186 8.54 -9.30 13.57
CA ASN A 186 7.65 -10.22 12.85
C ASN A 186 8.27 -10.44 11.47
N ALA A 187 8.54 -11.70 11.10
CA ALA A 187 9.18 -12.00 9.82
C ALA A 187 8.92 -13.43 9.33
N ILE A 188 8.95 -13.60 8.01
CA ILE A 188 9.12 -14.87 7.34
C ILE A 188 10.57 -14.94 6.88
N VAL A 189 11.28 -16.00 7.26
CA VAL A 189 12.71 -16.17 6.97
C VAL A 189 12.92 -17.39 6.08
N LEU A 190 13.67 -17.20 5.02
CA LEU A 190 14.06 -18.20 4.02
C LEU A 190 15.59 -18.33 4.01
N ARG A 191 16.10 -19.40 3.39
CA ARG A 191 17.52 -19.42 3.02
C ARG A 191 17.72 -18.46 1.85
N ARG A 192 18.83 -17.70 1.87
CA ARG A 192 19.15 -16.77 0.80
C ARG A 192 19.20 -17.43 -0.58
N GLN A 193 19.84 -18.59 -0.66
CA GLN A 193 19.92 -19.36 -1.92
C GLN A 193 18.54 -19.66 -2.52
N ASP A 194 17.51 -19.90 -1.68
CA ASP A 194 16.16 -20.18 -2.14
C ASP A 194 15.48 -18.91 -2.64
N ALA A 195 15.75 -17.76 -2.00
CA ALA A 195 15.22 -16.45 -2.43
C ALA A 195 15.84 -15.96 -3.76
N GLU A 196 17.06 -16.40 -4.08
CA GLU A 196 17.78 -16.04 -5.31
C GLU A 196 17.55 -17.04 -6.45
N MET A 197 16.81 -18.13 -6.23
CA MET A 197 16.47 -19.08 -7.30
C MET A 197 15.59 -18.43 -8.37
N LEU A 198 15.88 -18.79 -9.63
CA LEU A 198 15.05 -18.36 -10.76
C LEU A 198 13.64 -18.95 -10.64
N LEU A 199 12.66 -18.08 -10.76
CA LEU A 199 11.25 -18.49 -10.80
C LEU A 199 10.90 -19.15 -12.15
N PRO A 200 10.09 -20.22 -12.14
CA PRO A 200 9.83 -21.01 -13.34
C PRO A 200 9.16 -20.25 -14.49
N MET A 201 8.41 -19.19 -14.15
CA MET A 201 7.64 -18.40 -15.10
C MET A 201 8.27 -17.04 -15.44
N TYR A 202 9.56 -16.87 -15.12
CA TYR A 202 10.25 -15.63 -15.41
C TYR A 202 10.20 -15.24 -16.88
N ASP A 203 9.69 -14.06 -17.17
CA ASP A 203 9.69 -13.45 -18.49
C ASP A 203 10.03 -11.96 -18.40
N PRO A 204 11.23 -11.54 -18.88
CA PRO A 204 11.71 -10.17 -18.76
C PRO A 204 10.90 -9.14 -19.56
N HIS A 205 10.15 -9.56 -20.57
CA HIS A 205 9.29 -8.68 -21.37
C HIS A 205 7.99 -8.43 -20.64
N LEU A 206 7.36 -9.50 -20.13
CA LEU A 206 6.13 -9.40 -19.36
C LEU A 206 6.33 -8.68 -18.03
N VAL A 207 7.47 -8.87 -17.35
CA VAL A 207 7.80 -8.11 -16.12
C VAL A 207 7.70 -6.62 -16.37
N ARG A 208 8.35 -6.11 -17.42
CA ARG A 208 8.31 -4.67 -17.76
C ARG A 208 6.89 -4.20 -18.08
N LEU A 209 6.16 -4.96 -18.87
CA LEU A 209 4.78 -4.63 -19.24
C LEU A 209 3.88 -4.54 -18.00
N LEU A 210 3.95 -5.53 -17.11
CA LEU A 210 3.12 -5.55 -15.90
C LEU A 210 3.58 -4.51 -14.87
N GLU A 211 4.87 -4.17 -14.82
CA GLU A 211 5.36 -3.07 -13.99
C GLU A 211 4.79 -1.72 -14.44
N ASP A 212 4.76 -1.45 -15.75
CA ASP A 212 4.14 -0.24 -16.29
C ASP A 212 2.64 -0.19 -15.99
N GLN A 213 1.95 -1.33 -16.06
CA GLN A 213 0.54 -1.44 -15.71
C GLN A 213 0.30 -1.22 -14.20
N CYS A 214 1.15 -1.79 -13.32
CA CYS A 214 1.07 -1.57 -11.88
C CYS A 214 1.31 -0.10 -11.53
N ARG A 215 2.28 0.55 -12.19
CA ARG A 215 2.55 1.97 -12.02
C ARG A 215 1.34 2.81 -12.42
N ALA A 216 0.78 2.58 -13.59
CA ALA A 216 -0.42 3.28 -14.05
C ALA A 216 -1.64 3.05 -13.13
N GLN A 217 -1.80 1.83 -12.60
CA GLN A 217 -2.88 1.51 -11.67
C GLN A 217 -2.67 2.19 -10.31
N LEU A 218 -1.43 2.25 -9.82
CA LEU A 218 -1.09 2.96 -8.59
C LEU A 218 -1.34 4.47 -8.71
N GLU A 219 -0.92 5.07 -9.83
CA GLU A 219 -1.20 6.47 -10.15
C GLU A 219 -2.70 6.76 -10.19
N ARG A 220 -3.50 5.91 -10.84
CA ARG A 220 -4.98 6.03 -10.83
C ARG A 220 -5.56 5.94 -9.41
N ARG A 221 -5.07 5.04 -8.56
CA ARG A 221 -5.51 4.94 -7.16
C ARG A 221 -5.14 6.18 -6.34
N GLN A 222 -3.95 6.74 -6.56
CA GLN A 222 -3.53 7.99 -5.92
C GLN A 222 -4.40 9.17 -6.36
N VAL A 223 -4.84 9.17 -7.62
CA VAL A 223 -5.78 10.17 -8.17
C VAL A 223 -7.22 9.92 -7.68
N ALA A 224 -7.62 8.69 -7.42
CA ALA A 224 -8.98 8.35 -6.97
C ALA A 224 -9.28 8.76 -5.52
N GLY A 225 -8.27 8.95 -4.66
CA GLY A 225 -8.44 9.51 -3.32
C GLY A 225 -8.76 11.01 -3.36
N VAL A 226 -9.26 11.54 -2.23
CA VAL A 226 -9.54 12.98 -2.12
C VAL A 226 -8.27 13.80 -2.33
N ALA A 227 -7.13 13.35 -1.82
CA ALA A 227 -5.84 13.99 -2.08
C ALA A 227 -5.49 14.03 -3.57
N GLY A 228 -5.75 12.95 -4.32
CA GLY A 228 -5.56 12.91 -5.76
C GLY A 228 -6.48 13.85 -6.52
N GLN A 229 -7.76 13.90 -6.14
CA GLN A 229 -8.72 14.86 -6.72
C GLN A 229 -8.30 16.32 -6.46
N VAL A 230 -7.83 16.61 -5.25
CA VAL A 230 -7.27 17.93 -4.90
C VAL A 230 -6.06 18.25 -5.78
N ARG A 231 -5.13 17.30 -5.96
CA ARG A 231 -3.97 17.49 -6.85
C ARG A 231 -4.38 17.82 -8.28
N GLN A 232 -5.33 17.09 -8.83
CA GLN A 232 -5.84 17.36 -10.19
C GLN A 232 -6.39 18.78 -10.31
N LEU A 233 -7.14 19.25 -9.31
CA LEU A 233 -7.70 20.58 -9.33
C LEU A 233 -6.64 21.69 -9.22
N ILE A 234 -5.65 21.51 -8.33
CA ILE A 234 -4.58 22.51 -8.13
C ILE A 234 -3.51 22.50 -9.25
N LEU A 235 -3.31 21.37 -9.92
CA LEU A 235 -2.43 21.29 -11.09
C LEU A 235 -3.14 21.66 -12.41
N GLY A 236 -4.46 21.65 -12.41
CA GLY A 236 -5.31 21.91 -13.57
C GLY A 236 -6.12 23.22 -13.44
N PRO A 237 -7.47 23.12 -13.39
CA PRO A 237 -8.34 24.28 -13.62
C PRO A 237 -8.28 25.37 -12.54
N LEU A 238 -7.86 25.06 -11.30
CA LEU A 238 -7.83 26.02 -10.21
C LEU A 238 -6.43 26.62 -9.97
N GLY A 239 -5.38 25.93 -10.39
CA GLY A 239 -3.98 26.36 -10.20
C GLY A 239 -3.49 26.23 -8.75
N LEU A 240 -2.17 26.40 -8.56
CA LEU A 240 -1.49 26.28 -7.26
C LEU A 240 -1.80 27.44 -6.27
N VAL A 241 -2.56 28.43 -6.70
CA VAL A 241 -3.04 29.55 -5.87
C VAL A 241 -4.42 29.30 -5.26
N ALA A 242 -5.07 28.20 -5.63
CA ALA A 242 -6.41 27.89 -5.18
C ALA A 242 -6.51 27.82 -3.65
N SER A 243 -7.63 28.29 -3.11
CA SER A 243 -7.97 28.11 -1.70
C SER A 243 -8.63 26.75 -1.49
N ILE A 244 -8.57 26.25 -0.26
CA ILE A 244 -9.26 25.00 0.09
C ILE A 244 -10.78 25.11 -0.10
N GLU A 245 -11.33 26.31 0.04
CA GLU A 245 -12.75 26.60 -0.16
C GLU A 245 -13.14 26.42 -1.63
N ALA A 246 -12.31 26.93 -2.56
CA ALA A 246 -12.53 26.76 -4.00
C ALA A 246 -12.42 25.30 -4.43
N VAL A 247 -11.45 24.57 -3.90
CA VAL A 247 -11.29 23.13 -4.16
C VAL A 247 -12.46 22.34 -3.58
N ALA A 248 -12.87 22.63 -2.35
CA ALA A 248 -14.01 21.97 -1.71
C ALA A 248 -15.32 22.18 -2.50
N GLN A 249 -15.53 23.39 -3.03
CA GLN A 249 -16.67 23.70 -3.90
C GLN A 249 -16.66 22.85 -5.17
N GLN A 250 -15.52 22.70 -5.83
CA GLN A 250 -15.40 21.85 -7.03
C GLN A 250 -15.65 20.36 -6.75
N LEU A 251 -15.29 19.91 -5.55
CA LEU A 251 -15.54 18.54 -5.09
C LEU A 251 -16.94 18.32 -4.50
N ALA A 252 -17.81 19.33 -4.55
CA ALA A 252 -19.15 19.34 -3.92
C ALA A 252 -19.10 18.95 -2.42
N MET A 253 -18.08 19.43 -1.71
CA MET A 253 -17.81 19.13 -0.30
C MET A 253 -17.79 20.41 0.55
N ALA A 254 -18.12 20.29 1.85
CA ALA A 254 -17.81 21.35 2.79
C ALA A 254 -16.28 21.39 3.08
N PRO A 255 -15.64 22.56 3.24
CA PRO A 255 -14.21 22.67 3.53
C PRO A 255 -13.77 21.86 4.76
N ARG A 256 -14.61 21.78 5.79
CA ARG A 256 -14.36 20.97 6.99
C ARG A 256 -14.31 19.46 6.67
N SER A 257 -15.23 19.00 5.81
CA SER A 257 -15.25 17.59 5.35
C SER A 257 -14.03 17.27 4.50
N LEU A 258 -13.61 18.20 3.64
CA LEU A 258 -12.39 18.05 2.84
C LEU A 258 -11.15 17.93 3.74
N ARG A 259 -10.99 18.81 4.75
CA ARG A 259 -9.88 18.73 5.71
C ARG A 259 -9.84 17.38 6.42
N ARG A 260 -10.98 16.93 6.97
CA ARG A 260 -11.06 15.63 7.65
C ARG A 260 -10.66 14.47 6.74
N ARG A 261 -11.15 14.43 5.49
CA ARG A 261 -10.77 13.35 4.55
C ARG A 261 -9.30 13.37 4.18
N LEU A 262 -8.71 14.56 4.02
CA LEU A 262 -7.27 14.66 3.80
C LEU A 262 -6.47 14.19 5.02
N GLU A 263 -6.92 14.47 6.24
CA GLU A 263 -6.33 13.96 7.48
C GLU A 263 -6.43 12.43 7.59
N GLU A 264 -7.57 11.84 7.19
CA GLU A 264 -7.77 10.39 7.08
C GLU A 264 -6.76 9.76 6.09
N GLU A 265 -6.43 10.47 5.01
CA GLU A 265 -5.38 10.12 4.05
C GLU A 265 -3.96 10.54 4.51
N LYS A 266 -3.79 10.95 5.77
CA LYS A 266 -2.51 11.36 6.39
C LYS A 266 -1.81 12.51 5.65
N THR A 267 -2.56 13.44 5.12
CA THR A 267 -2.07 14.64 4.43
C THR A 267 -2.90 15.87 4.78
N SER A 268 -2.47 17.04 4.34
CA SER A 268 -3.24 18.27 4.42
C SER A 268 -3.26 18.99 3.07
N PHE A 269 -4.21 19.89 2.87
CA PHE A 269 -4.26 20.73 1.67
C PHE A 269 -2.96 21.51 1.47
N ARG A 270 -2.39 22.01 2.55
CA ARG A 270 -1.11 22.73 2.53
C ARG A 270 0.05 21.83 2.09
N ASP A 271 0.11 20.61 2.60
CA ASP A 271 1.16 19.65 2.25
C ASP A 271 1.07 19.23 0.78
N LEU A 272 -0.14 19.06 0.25
CA LEU A 272 -0.35 18.77 -1.16
C LEU A 272 0.15 19.92 -2.03
N VAL A 273 -0.28 21.16 -1.77
CA VAL A 273 0.19 22.34 -2.52
C VAL A 273 1.71 22.53 -2.41
N ASP A 274 2.28 22.35 -1.21
CA ASP A 274 3.74 22.44 -1.01
C ASP A 274 4.49 21.35 -1.78
N THR A 275 3.96 20.14 -1.83
CA THR A 275 4.54 19.02 -2.58
C THR A 275 4.56 19.31 -4.08
N GLU A 276 3.44 19.74 -4.63
CA GLU A 276 3.33 20.05 -6.08
C GLU A 276 4.20 21.26 -6.46
N ARG A 277 4.21 22.30 -5.64
CA ARG A 277 5.12 23.45 -5.81
C ARG A 277 6.58 23.04 -5.82
N ARG A 278 6.98 22.17 -4.92
CA ARG A 278 8.34 21.64 -4.82
C ARG A 278 8.75 20.86 -6.06
N GLN A 279 7.88 19.98 -6.56
CA GLN A 279 8.14 19.18 -7.76
C GLN A 279 8.25 20.05 -9.00
N LEU A 280 7.29 20.96 -9.20
CA LEU A 280 7.29 21.88 -10.33
C LEU A 280 8.48 22.86 -10.29
N ALA A 281 8.89 23.33 -9.10
CA ALA A 281 10.06 24.18 -8.94
C ALA A 281 11.34 23.48 -9.43
N VAL A 282 11.52 22.19 -9.11
CA VAL A 282 12.67 21.41 -9.58
C VAL A 282 12.62 21.27 -11.11
N GLN A 283 11.46 20.92 -11.69
CA GLN A 283 11.29 20.78 -13.13
C GLN A 283 11.62 22.07 -13.87
N LEU A 284 11.10 23.21 -13.41
CA LEU A 284 11.36 24.51 -14.00
C LEU A 284 12.83 24.92 -13.89
N LEU A 285 13.46 24.69 -12.72
CA LEU A 285 14.87 25.02 -12.51
C LEU A 285 15.83 24.19 -13.36
N THR A 286 15.50 22.94 -13.63
CA THR A 286 16.38 22.01 -14.37
C THR A 286 16.04 21.89 -15.85
N GLY A 287 14.80 22.18 -16.23
CA GLY A 287 14.31 21.99 -17.60
C GLY A 287 14.12 23.28 -18.40
N THR A 288 14.28 24.46 -17.78
CA THR A 288 14.05 25.75 -18.47
C THR A 288 15.06 26.81 -18.06
N GLU A 289 15.22 27.84 -18.93
CA GLU A 289 15.97 29.07 -18.65
C GLU A 289 15.10 30.18 -18.02
N MET A 290 13.90 29.83 -17.52
CA MET A 290 12.96 30.78 -16.93
C MET A 290 13.60 31.55 -15.77
N LYS A 291 13.30 32.83 -15.62
CA LYS A 291 13.78 33.66 -14.52
C LYS A 291 13.08 33.29 -13.20
N LEU A 292 13.77 33.58 -12.10
CA LEU A 292 13.23 33.22 -10.76
C LEU A 292 11.96 33.99 -10.37
N ASP A 293 11.76 35.19 -10.87
CA ASP A 293 10.56 35.99 -10.68
C ASP A 293 9.35 35.37 -11.42
N GLU A 294 9.55 34.97 -12.67
CA GLU A 294 8.54 34.26 -13.45
C GLU A 294 8.18 32.92 -12.82
N MET A 295 9.18 32.17 -12.33
CA MET A 295 8.95 30.92 -11.59
C MET A 295 8.14 31.13 -10.32
N ALA A 296 8.47 32.16 -9.55
CA ALA A 296 7.74 32.49 -8.32
C ALA A 296 6.25 32.68 -8.61
N LEU A 297 5.93 33.45 -9.64
CA LEU A 297 4.55 33.70 -10.06
C LEU A 297 3.86 32.41 -10.53
N GLN A 298 4.54 31.60 -11.36
CA GLN A 298 3.98 30.34 -11.86
C GLN A 298 3.73 29.32 -10.76
N LEU A 299 4.55 29.34 -9.71
CA LEU A 299 4.39 28.51 -8.51
C LEU A 299 3.36 29.07 -7.50
N GLY A 300 2.77 30.25 -7.81
CA GLY A 300 1.76 30.87 -6.97
C GLY A 300 2.32 31.60 -5.75
N TYR A 301 3.55 32.12 -5.83
CA TYR A 301 4.11 33.03 -4.83
C TYR A 301 3.93 34.49 -5.27
N SER A 302 3.71 35.37 -4.30
CA SER A 302 3.55 36.81 -4.54
C SER A 302 4.85 37.49 -4.97
N ASP A 303 5.99 36.90 -4.62
CA ASP A 303 7.33 37.48 -4.86
C ASP A 303 8.42 36.40 -4.83
N THR A 304 9.57 36.72 -5.43
CA THR A 304 10.75 35.85 -5.50
C THR A 304 11.36 35.55 -4.12
N ALA A 305 11.22 36.47 -3.15
CA ALA A 305 11.78 36.24 -1.81
C ALA A 305 10.98 35.16 -1.08
N SER A 306 9.67 35.15 -1.20
CA SER A 306 8.77 34.11 -0.66
C SER A 306 9.05 32.75 -1.26
N PHE A 307 9.22 32.68 -2.59
CA PHE A 307 9.64 31.48 -3.28
C PHE A 307 11.02 31.00 -2.79
N THR A 308 12.00 31.89 -2.70
CA THR A 308 13.36 31.54 -2.27
C THR A 308 13.39 30.99 -0.84
N ARG A 309 12.59 31.58 0.09
CA ARG A 309 12.44 31.04 1.45
C ARG A 309 11.83 29.64 1.47
N ALA A 310 10.77 29.41 0.69
CA ALA A 310 10.16 28.09 0.56
C ALA A 310 11.13 27.06 -0.02
N PHE A 311 11.84 27.43 -1.08
CA PHE A 311 12.80 26.54 -1.73
C PHE A 311 13.99 26.17 -0.80
N ARG A 312 14.52 27.13 -0.02
CA ARG A 312 15.53 26.83 1.00
C ARG A 312 15.02 25.88 2.06
N ARG A 313 13.78 26.03 2.50
CA ARG A 313 13.14 25.08 3.47
C ARG A 313 13.06 23.66 2.90
N TRP A 314 12.86 23.49 1.59
CA TRP A 314 12.74 22.19 0.95
C TRP A 314 14.08 21.50 0.64
N PHE A 315 15.11 22.29 0.29
CA PHE A 315 16.36 21.77 -0.28
C PHE A 315 17.64 22.26 0.41
N ASP A 316 17.53 23.04 1.48
CA ASP A 316 18.65 23.66 2.23
C ASP A 316 19.60 24.50 1.34
N ARG A 317 19.14 24.93 0.15
CA ARG A 317 19.90 25.70 -0.84
C ARG A 317 18.99 26.72 -1.53
N ALA A 318 19.61 27.80 -2.03
CA ALA A 318 18.88 28.76 -2.84
C ALA A 318 18.59 28.22 -4.26
N PRO A 319 17.46 28.65 -4.91
CA PRO A 319 17.11 28.19 -6.26
C PRO A 319 18.23 28.41 -7.30
N GLY A 320 18.91 29.56 -7.25
CA GLY A 320 20.02 29.87 -8.18
C GLY A 320 21.25 28.98 -7.96
N GLU A 321 21.55 28.58 -6.72
CA GLU A 321 22.63 27.64 -6.39
C GLU A 321 22.28 26.23 -6.88
N TYR A 322 21.02 25.83 -6.70
CA TYR A 322 20.50 24.54 -7.14
C TYR A 322 20.59 24.39 -8.67
N ARG A 323 20.22 25.44 -9.44
CA ARG A 323 20.34 25.47 -10.90
C ARG A 323 21.79 25.32 -11.33
N LYS A 324 22.72 26.08 -10.74
CA LYS A 324 24.16 26.02 -11.09
C LYS A 324 24.81 24.68 -10.81
N ALA A 325 24.37 23.99 -9.74
CA ALA A 325 24.94 22.70 -9.34
C ALA A 325 24.54 21.53 -10.27
N ARG A 326 23.46 21.66 -11.04
CA ARG A 326 22.97 20.63 -12.00
C ARG A 326 23.22 20.96 -13.48
N GLY A 327 23.70 22.16 -13.79
CA GLY A 327 24.07 22.59 -15.13
C GLY A 327 25.55 22.33 -15.46
N ARG A 328 26.21 21.47 -14.71
CA ARG A 328 27.59 21.00 -14.99
C ARG A 328 27.59 19.51 -15.30
#